data_e3d169890120010a88b4f9f7ce889cff
#
_entry.id   e3d169890120010a88b4f9f7ce889cff
#
_cell.length_a   1.000
_cell.length_b   1.000
_cell.length_c   1.000
_cell.angle_alpha   90.00
_cell.angle_beta   90.00
_cell.angle_gamma   90.00
#
_symmetry.space_group_name_H-M   'P 1'
#
loop_
_entity.id
_entity.type
_entity.pdbx_description
1 polymer ?
#
loop_
_entity_poly.entity_id
_entity_poly.type
_entity_poly.pdbx_seq_one_letter_code
_entity_poly.pdbx_strand_id
1 'polypeptide(L)'
;MKNKWKKLVVVALSAVMLVSLAACSSTGSGGADNKEDKAEKKTEAGTGKVGVAMPTKDLQRWNQDGENMKKQLEAAGYEVDLQYASNDVATQVSQIENMISGGCELLVIASIDGESLGTPLATAEEQGIPVISYDRLIMNSTAVEYYATFDNYLVGQKQGEYLVENLDLKNADGPFNIEIFTGDPGDNNVNFFFGGAMDVIQEYIDSGKLVVQSGQVKKEECATADWSTEKAQARMDAILSSNYADKKLDAVLCSNDSTALGVTNSLEGNYTGEWPIITGQDCDVANMKNMLIDKQSMSVFKDTRKLAEQTVKMVDAIMSGEEAETNDTESYDNGTGIIPTYLCDPTVVTTENYEEMLIDSGYYTADELK
;
A
#
# COMPACT_ATOMS: atom_id res chain seq x y z
N MET A 1 0.61 -27.78 52.22
CA MET A 1 0.16 -29.21 52.37
C MET A 1 0.00 -29.80 50.98
N LYS A 2 0.68 -30.90 50.77
CA LYS A 2 0.80 -31.67 49.52
C LYS A 2 -0.53 -32.36 49.19
N ASN A 3 -0.92 -32.49 47.93
CA ASN A 3 -1.26 -33.81 47.41
C ASN A 3 -1.23 -33.82 45.88
N LYS A 4 -0.39 -34.72 45.38
CA LYS A 4 -0.26 -35.23 44.03
C LYS A 4 -1.33 -36.33 43.86
N TRP A 5 -1.93 -36.47 42.66
CA TRP A 5 -2.37 -37.79 42.19
C TRP A 5 -2.18 -37.95 40.70
N LYS A 6 -1.69 -39.11 40.39
CA LYS A 6 -0.99 -39.72 39.30
C LYS A 6 -1.94 -40.20 38.19
N LYS A 7 -1.44 -40.11 36.98
CA LYS A 7 -1.43 -41.02 35.83
C LYS A 7 -2.39 -42.20 35.80
N LEU A 8 -3.04 -42.38 34.64
CA LEU A 8 -3.26 -43.72 34.09
C LEU A 8 -3.18 -43.67 32.55
N VAL A 9 -2.21 -44.43 32.05
CA VAL A 9 -1.96 -44.75 30.63
C VAL A 9 -2.81 -45.97 30.31
N VAL A 10 -3.51 -45.98 29.16
CA VAL A 10 -4.01 -47.20 28.53
C VAL A 10 -3.54 -47.21 27.07
N VAL A 11 -2.63 -48.15 26.82
CA VAL A 11 -2.18 -48.56 25.52
C VAL A 11 -3.12 -49.68 25.00
N ALA A 12 -3.61 -49.60 23.77
CA ALA A 12 -4.17 -50.75 23.07
C ALA A 12 -3.63 -50.77 21.63
N LEU A 13 -2.76 -51.74 21.39
CA LEU A 13 -2.30 -52.24 20.09
C LEU A 13 -3.37 -53.15 19.45
N SER A 14 -3.51 -53.07 18.13
CA SER A 14 -3.84 -54.22 17.22
C SER A 14 -3.70 -53.69 15.79
N ALA A 15 -2.65 -53.96 15.04
CA ALA A 15 -2.29 -55.14 14.28
C ALA A 15 -3.10 -55.31 12.96
N VAL A 16 -2.47 -54.90 11.87
CA VAL A 16 -2.08 -55.64 10.64
C VAL A 16 -3.15 -56.41 9.87
N MET A 17 -3.36 -56.04 8.59
CA MET A 17 -3.41 -57.01 7.50
C MET A 17 -2.95 -56.43 6.16
N LEU A 18 -1.81 -56.94 5.69
CA LEU A 18 -1.29 -56.88 4.32
C LEU A 18 -2.13 -57.86 3.44
N VAL A 19 -2.47 -57.42 2.24
CA VAL A 19 -2.68 -58.32 1.10
C VAL A 19 -1.95 -57.76 -0.10
N SER A 20 -0.88 -58.42 -0.44
CA SER A 20 -0.14 -58.34 -1.71
C SER A 20 -0.77 -59.24 -2.74
N LEU A 21 -0.88 -58.83 -3.98
CA LEU A 21 -0.87 -59.71 -5.13
C LEU A 21 -0.19 -59.06 -6.32
N ALA A 22 0.86 -59.73 -6.73
CA ALA A 22 1.73 -59.42 -7.85
C ALA A 22 1.23 -60.12 -9.13
N ALA A 23 1.75 -59.69 -10.24
CA ALA A 23 2.22 -60.34 -11.46
C ALA A 23 1.59 -59.74 -12.72
N CYS A 24 2.20 -59.58 -13.84
CA CYS A 24 3.46 -59.89 -14.49
C CYS A 24 3.54 -59.12 -15.80
N SER A 25 4.67 -58.62 -16.08
CA SER A 25 5.52 -58.61 -17.28
C SER A 25 4.91 -58.46 -18.68
N SER A 26 5.41 -57.50 -19.44
CA SER A 26 6.14 -57.76 -20.68
C SER A 26 6.93 -56.55 -21.17
N THR A 27 8.09 -56.83 -21.64
CA THR A 27 9.19 -56.07 -22.20
C THR A 27 8.83 -55.16 -23.38
N GLY A 28 9.44 -53.95 -23.44
CA GLY A 28 9.56 -53.12 -24.63
C GLY A 28 10.45 -51.93 -24.38
N SER A 29 11.64 -51.95 -24.92
CA SER A 29 12.74 -50.98 -24.90
C SER A 29 12.39 -49.65 -25.57
N GLY A 30 12.86 -48.54 -25.03
CA GLY A 30 13.13 -47.33 -25.83
C GLY A 30 13.04 -45.99 -25.08
N GLY A 31 14.20 -45.37 -24.83
CA GLY A 31 14.38 -43.94 -24.84
C GLY A 31 14.03 -43.15 -23.58
N ALA A 32 15.04 -42.75 -22.86
CA ALA A 32 14.98 -41.80 -21.76
C ALA A 32 14.66 -40.35 -22.26
N ASP A 33 13.70 -39.73 -21.65
CA ASP A 33 13.69 -38.26 -21.43
C ASP A 33 13.05 -38.03 -20.06
N ASN A 34 13.89 -37.72 -19.08
CA ASN A 34 13.50 -37.28 -17.76
C ASN A 34 12.99 -35.82 -17.89
N LYS A 35 11.69 -35.63 -18.01
CA LYS A 35 11.02 -34.44 -17.57
C LYS A 35 10.61 -34.66 -16.11
N GLU A 36 11.32 -34.01 -15.20
CA GLU A 36 10.81 -33.79 -13.84
C GLU A 36 9.51 -32.97 -13.97
N ASP A 37 8.39 -33.64 -13.89
CA ASP A 37 7.12 -33.00 -13.56
C ASP A 37 7.26 -32.45 -12.12
N LYS A 38 7.54 -31.15 -11.99
CA LYS A 38 7.21 -30.43 -10.76
C LYS A 38 5.70 -30.56 -10.58
N ALA A 39 5.29 -31.46 -9.71
CA ALA A 39 3.94 -31.47 -9.19
C ALA A 39 3.69 -30.07 -8.56
N GLU A 40 2.89 -29.23 -9.21
CA GLU A 40 2.27 -28.08 -8.57
C GLU A 40 1.52 -28.61 -7.35
N LYS A 41 1.99 -28.22 -6.16
CA LYS A 41 1.24 -28.41 -4.92
C LYS A 41 -0.10 -27.72 -5.14
N LYS A 42 -1.17 -28.46 -5.40
CA LYS A 42 -2.52 -27.92 -5.28
C LYS A 42 -2.65 -27.44 -3.84
N THR A 43 -2.62 -26.16 -3.62
CA THR A 43 -3.09 -25.52 -2.39
C THR A 43 -4.54 -25.99 -2.21
N GLU A 44 -4.87 -26.57 -1.07
CA GLU A 44 -6.27 -26.82 -0.73
C GLU A 44 -6.97 -25.46 -0.75
N ALA A 45 -8.17 -25.40 -1.32
CA ALA A 45 -8.94 -24.15 -1.39
C ALA A 45 -9.16 -23.63 0.04
N GLY A 46 -8.93 -22.34 0.27
CA GLY A 46 -9.19 -21.69 1.54
C GLY A 46 -10.65 -21.87 1.95
N THR A 47 -10.88 -22.00 3.24
CA THR A 47 -12.23 -22.07 3.80
C THR A 47 -12.36 -20.99 4.87
N GLY A 48 -13.49 -20.29 4.89
CA GLY A 48 -13.76 -19.23 5.85
C GLY A 48 -14.19 -17.93 5.18
N LYS A 49 -14.53 -16.96 6.01
CA LYS A 49 -14.98 -15.63 5.58
C LYS A 49 -13.98 -14.56 5.99
N VAL A 50 -13.55 -13.74 5.03
CA VAL A 50 -12.61 -12.64 5.22
C VAL A 50 -13.33 -11.30 5.06
N GLY A 51 -13.19 -10.44 6.08
CA GLY A 51 -13.65 -9.05 6.02
C GLY A 51 -12.58 -8.15 5.42
N VAL A 52 -12.95 -7.33 4.44
CA VAL A 52 -12.06 -6.37 3.79
C VAL A 52 -12.64 -4.97 3.92
N ALA A 53 -12.00 -4.11 4.72
CA ALA A 53 -12.45 -2.75 4.97
C ALA A 53 -11.53 -1.74 4.27
N MET A 54 -12.11 -0.99 3.31
CA MET A 54 -11.40 0.04 2.52
C MET A 54 -11.90 1.44 2.88
N PRO A 55 -11.04 2.49 2.78
CA PRO A 55 -11.39 3.85 3.20
C PRO A 55 -12.52 4.46 2.37
N THR A 56 -12.39 4.45 1.04
CA THR A 56 -13.30 5.17 0.14
C THR A 56 -13.24 4.63 -1.28
N LYS A 57 -14.24 4.98 -2.09
CA LYS A 57 -14.21 4.81 -3.55
C LYS A 57 -13.79 6.06 -4.31
N ASP A 58 -13.65 7.19 -3.63
CA ASP A 58 -13.36 8.49 -4.27
C ASP A 58 -11.92 8.58 -4.79
N LEU A 59 -11.00 7.80 -4.24
CA LEU A 59 -9.64 7.66 -4.76
C LEU A 59 -9.52 6.37 -5.57
N GLN A 60 -8.99 6.49 -6.78
CA GLN A 60 -8.94 5.38 -7.76
C GLN A 60 -8.25 4.15 -7.20
N ARG A 61 -7.11 4.31 -6.52
CA ARG A 61 -6.33 3.19 -5.99
C ARG A 61 -7.16 2.28 -5.07
N TRP A 62 -8.03 2.82 -4.21
CA TRP A 62 -8.82 2.00 -3.28
C TRP A 62 -9.84 1.10 -3.98
N ASN A 63 -10.36 1.52 -5.16
CA ASN A 63 -11.18 0.65 -5.99
C ASN A 63 -10.34 -0.52 -6.53
N GLN A 64 -9.11 -0.25 -7.00
CA GLN A 64 -8.20 -1.27 -7.50
C GLN A 64 -7.75 -2.21 -6.37
N ASP A 65 -7.37 -1.70 -5.20
CA ASP A 65 -6.99 -2.50 -4.04
C ASP A 65 -8.12 -3.44 -3.61
N GLY A 66 -9.32 -2.90 -3.39
CA GLY A 66 -10.46 -3.68 -2.94
C GLY A 66 -10.93 -4.74 -3.95
N GLU A 67 -10.97 -4.39 -5.24
CA GLU A 67 -11.34 -5.32 -6.30
C GLU A 67 -10.30 -6.43 -6.51
N ASN A 68 -9.01 -6.08 -6.49
CA ASN A 68 -7.92 -7.06 -6.56
C ASN A 68 -7.94 -8.00 -5.35
N MET A 69 -8.11 -7.46 -4.13
CA MET A 69 -8.21 -8.23 -2.90
C MET A 69 -9.38 -9.21 -2.96
N LYS A 70 -10.59 -8.71 -3.24
CA LYS A 70 -11.77 -9.55 -3.35
C LYS A 70 -11.61 -10.66 -4.38
N LYS A 71 -11.18 -10.29 -5.60
CA LYS A 71 -10.99 -11.26 -6.70
C LYS A 71 -10.01 -12.37 -6.33
N GLN A 72 -8.89 -12.02 -5.69
CA GLN A 72 -7.85 -12.99 -5.36
C GLN A 72 -8.24 -13.87 -4.17
N LEU A 73 -8.88 -13.31 -3.13
CA LEU A 73 -9.43 -14.08 -2.01
C LEU A 73 -10.52 -15.05 -2.46
N GLU A 74 -11.46 -14.60 -3.31
CA GLU A 74 -12.50 -15.48 -3.87
C GLU A 74 -11.88 -16.59 -4.73
N ALA A 75 -10.81 -16.29 -5.50
CA ALA A 75 -10.09 -17.30 -6.28
C ALA A 75 -9.33 -18.31 -5.39
N ALA A 76 -8.89 -17.88 -4.20
CA ALA A 76 -8.31 -18.77 -3.19
C ALA A 76 -9.36 -19.60 -2.43
N GLY A 77 -10.66 -19.27 -2.56
CA GLY A 77 -11.78 -20.04 -2.02
C GLY A 77 -12.49 -19.42 -0.82
N TYR A 78 -12.12 -18.21 -0.40
CA TYR A 78 -12.73 -17.51 0.71
C TYR A 78 -14.06 -16.83 0.34
N GLU A 79 -14.97 -16.72 1.30
CA GLU A 79 -16.09 -15.77 1.24
C GLU A 79 -15.56 -14.37 1.62
N VAL A 80 -15.90 -13.34 0.85
CA VAL A 80 -15.35 -11.98 1.05
C VAL A 80 -16.45 -10.98 1.34
N ASP A 81 -16.34 -10.29 2.48
CA ASP A 81 -17.16 -9.13 2.83
C ASP A 81 -16.34 -7.85 2.59
N LEU A 82 -16.48 -7.25 1.41
CA LEU A 82 -15.77 -6.03 1.03
C LEU A 82 -16.65 -4.80 1.26
N GLN A 83 -16.19 -3.88 2.11
CA GLN A 83 -16.88 -2.64 2.45
C GLN A 83 -15.99 -1.41 2.20
N TYR A 84 -16.61 -0.29 1.84
CA TYR A 84 -15.99 1.03 1.68
C TYR A 84 -16.69 2.04 2.57
N ALA A 85 -15.93 2.82 3.34
CA ALA A 85 -16.49 3.68 4.38
C ALA A 85 -16.66 5.15 3.96
N SER A 86 -16.42 5.51 2.69
CA SER A 86 -16.57 6.88 2.14
C SER A 86 -15.81 7.95 2.94
N ASN A 87 -14.61 7.61 3.43
CA ASN A 87 -13.78 8.43 4.33
C ASN A 87 -14.48 8.87 5.64
N ASP A 88 -15.50 8.13 6.07
CA ASP A 88 -16.15 8.34 7.36
C ASP A 88 -15.72 7.28 8.38
N VAL A 89 -14.97 7.71 9.39
CA VAL A 89 -14.41 6.83 10.43
C VAL A 89 -15.50 6.07 11.19
N ALA A 90 -16.62 6.73 11.52
CA ALA A 90 -17.70 6.08 12.25
C ALA A 90 -18.37 4.98 11.42
N THR A 91 -18.49 5.20 10.11
CA THR A 91 -18.94 4.20 9.16
C THR A 91 -17.97 3.02 9.10
N GLN A 92 -16.65 3.27 9.04
CA GLN A 92 -15.65 2.19 9.03
C GLN A 92 -15.69 1.35 10.32
N VAL A 93 -15.79 2.00 11.48
CA VAL A 93 -15.97 1.31 12.77
C VAL A 93 -17.18 0.39 12.72
N SER A 94 -18.35 0.91 12.31
CA SER A 94 -19.59 0.12 12.22
C SER A 94 -19.50 -1.03 11.21
N GLN A 95 -18.81 -0.84 10.10
CA GLN A 95 -18.57 -1.89 9.10
C GLN A 95 -17.71 -3.02 9.66
N ILE A 96 -16.64 -2.69 10.40
CA ILE A 96 -15.76 -3.69 11.04
C ILE A 96 -16.54 -4.46 12.11
N GLU A 97 -17.34 -3.78 12.96
CA GLU A 97 -18.23 -4.44 13.93
C GLU A 97 -19.22 -5.40 13.24
N ASN A 98 -19.77 -5.00 12.10
CA ASN A 98 -20.66 -5.86 11.30
C ASN A 98 -19.93 -7.06 10.69
N MET A 99 -18.69 -6.91 10.22
CA MET A 99 -17.85 -8.02 9.75
C MET A 99 -17.59 -9.03 10.85
N ILE A 100 -17.23 -8.58 12.06
CA ILE A 100 -17.00 -9.43 13.24
C ILE A 100 -18.30 -10.20 13.59
N SER A 101 -19.43 -9.50 13.74
CA SER A 101 -20.71 -10.11 14.07
C SER A 101 -21.28 -10.97 12.93
N GLY A 102 -20.89 -10.68 11.70
CA GLY A 102 -21.21 -11.43 10.47
C GLY A 102 -20.38 -12.68 10.25
N GLY A 103 -19.48 -13.01 11.19
CA GLY A 103 -18.70 -14.24 11.20
C GLY A 103 -17.47 -14.20 10.29
N CYS A 104 -16.88 -13.03 10.05
CA CYS A 104 -15.54 -12.97 9.46
C CYS A 104 -14.52 -13.57 10.42
N GLU A 105 -13.66 -14.43 9.90
CA GLU A 105 -12.65 -15.18 10.65
C GLU A 105 -11.28 -14.51 10.58
N LEU A 106 -11.09 -13.55 9.68
CA LEU A 106 -9.93 -12.69 9.53
C LEU A 106 -10.36 -11.34 8.96
N LEU A 107 -9.67 -10.27 9.36
CA LEU A 107 -9.93 -8.92 8.87
C LEU A 107 -8.69 -8.36 8.15
N VAL A 108 -8.89 -7.82 6.95
CA VAL A 108 -7.92 -7.03 6.18
C VAL A 108 -8.41 -5.58 6.16
N ILE A 109 -7.69 -4.68 6.82
CA ILE A 109 -8.18 -3.32 7.05
C ILE A 109 -7.19 -2.28 6.55
N ALA A 110 -7.63 -1.44 5.60
CA ALA A 110 -7.01 -0.18 5.26
C ALA A 110 -7.72 0.93 6.05
N SER A 111 -7.11 1.40 7.13
CA SER A 111 -7.73 2.38 8.02
C SER A 111 -7.87 3.77 7.37
N ILE A 112 -8.96 4.48 7.65
CA ILE A 112 -9.09 5.91 7.34
C ILE A 112 -8.16 6.70 8.24
N ASP A 113 -8.27 6.46 9.54
CA ASP A 113 -7.44 7.01 10.61
C ASP A 113 -6.87 5.85 11.42
N GLY A 114 -5.55 5.80 11.54
CA GLY A 114 -4.84 4.69 12.18
C GLY A 114 -5.13 4.54 13.67
N GLU A 115 -5.54 5.60 14.36
CA GLU A 115 -5.77 5.61 15.81
C GLU A 115 -7.23 5.38 16.21
N SER A 116 -8.16 5.39 15.25
CA SER A 116 -9.60 5.45 15.55
C SER A 116 -10.31 4.11 15.64
N LEU A 117 -9.63 2.99 15.39
CA LEU A 117 -10.25 1.66 15.29
C LEU A 117 -10.17 0.81 16.59
N GLY A 118 -9.73 1.39 17.71
CA GLY A 118 -9.46 0.66 18.96
C GLY A 118 -10.65 -0.18 19.46
N THR A 119 -11.89 0.34 19.38
CA THR A 119 -13.08 -0.38 19.89
C THR A 119 -13.40 -1.66 19.10
N PRO A 120 -13.60 -1.63 17.77
CA PRO A 120 -13.87 -2.85 17.02
C PRO A 120 -12.69 -3.83 17.04
N LEU A 121 -11.45 -3.34 17.10
CA LEU A 121 -10.26 -4.20 17.14
C LEU A 121 -10.10 -4.91 18.48
N ALA A 122 -10.45 -4.27 19.60
CA ALA A 122 -10.50 -4.96 20.88
C ALA A 122 -11.52 -6.11 20.87
N THR A 123 -12.66 -5.93 20.18
CA THR A 123 -13.65 -7.00 20.01
C THR A 123 -13.11 -8.13 19.11
N ALA A 124 -12.38 -7.80 18.05
CA ALA A 124 -11.72 -8.80 17.21
C ALA A 124 -10.72 -9.63 18.02
N GLU A 125 -9.87 -8.99 18.82
CA GLU A 125 -8.88 -9.63 19.69
C GLU A 125 -9.56 -10.56 20.73
N GLU A 126 -10.62 -10.10 21.41
CA GLU A 126 -11.38 -10.91 22.36
C GLU A 126 -11.99 -12.17 21.72
N GLN A 127 -12.34 -12.11 20.43
CA GLN A 127 -12.89 -13.23 19.68
C GLN A 127 -11.82 -14.07 18.97
N GLY A 128 -10.54 -13.68 19.05
CA GLY A 128 -9.44 -14.36 18.40
C GLY A 128 -9.46 -14.23 16.87
N ILE A 129 -10.00 -13.11 16.36
CA ILE A 129 -10.04 -12.81 14.93
C ILE A 129 -8.76 -12.04 14.56
N PRO A 130 -7.83 -12.62 13.77
CA PRO A 130 -6.60 -11.96 13.37
C PRO A 130 -6.87 -10.76 12.45
N VAL A 131 -6.00 -9.76 12.56
CA VAL A 131 -6.09 -8.51 11.78
C VAL A 131 -4.80 -8.27 11.01
N ILE A 132 -4.93 -8.11 9.71
CA ILE A 132 -3.87 -7.60 8.84
C ILE A 132 -4.13 -6.11 8.57
N SER A 133 -3.20 -5.26 8.97
CA SER A 133 -3.14 -3.88 8.49
C SER A 133 -2.78 -3.89 7.01
N TYR A 134 -3.58 -3.27 6.17
CA TYR A 134 -3.38 -3.22 4.72
C TYR A 134 -3.07 -1.81 4.25
N ASP A 135 -1.94 -1.63 3.59
CA ASP A 135 -1.39 -0.36 3.08
C ASP A 135 -1.14 0.70 4.19
N ARG A 136 -2.06 0.92 5.10
CA ARG A 136 -1.97 1.88 6.21
C ARG A 136 -1.84 1.17 7.54
N LEU A 137 -0.80 1.52 8.33
CA LEU A 137 -0.59 0.91 9.64
C LEU A 137 -1.63 1.39 10.65
N ILE A 138 -2.32 0.44 11.26
CA ILE A 138 -3.22 0.69 12.38
C ILE A 138 -2.41 0.84 13.66
N MET A 139 -2.61 1.95 14.34
CA MET A 139 -1.88 2.34 15.54
C MET A 139 -2.57 1.90 16.82
N ASN A 140 -1.78 1.74 17.89
CA ASN A 140 -2.25 1.57 19.26
C ASN A 140 -3.18 0.35 19.49
N SER A 141 -3.05 -0.72 18.67
CA SER A 141 -3.84 -1.93 18.80
C SER A 141 -2.97 -3.19 18.78
N THR A 142 -3.16 -4.04 19.79
CA THR A 142 -2.53 -5.36 19.89
C THR A 142 -3.18 -6.43 19.01
N ALA A 143 -4.36 -6.14 18.46
CA ALA A 143 -5.07 -7.02 17.54
C ALA A 143 -4.39 -7.15 16.18
N VAL A 144 -3.53 -6.19 15.81
CA VAL A 144 -2.80 -6.19 14.54
C VAL A 144 -1.66 -7.18 14.61
N GLU A 145 -1.74 -8.26 13.84
CA GLU A 145 -0.72 -9.31 13.82
C GLU A 145 0.32 -9.08 12.72
N TYR A 146 -0.11 -8.55 11.57
CA TYR A 146 0.74 -8.33 10.41
C TYR A 146 0.39 -7.02 9.71
N TYR A 147 1.36 -6.51 8.95
CA TYR A 147 1.19 -5.36 8.07
C TYR A 147 1.66 -5.69 6.66
N ALA A 148 0.83 -5.43 5.67
CA ALA A 148 1.15 -5.56 4.26
C ALA A 148 1.10 -4.18 3.59
N THR A 149 2.21 -3.73 3.03
CA THR A 149 2.32 -2.39 2.43
C THR A 149 3.44 -2.32 1.38
N PHE A 150 3.71 -1.14 0.87
CA PHE A 150 4.91 -0.82 0.10
C PHE A 150 5.97 -0.18 1.00
N ASP A 151 7.23 -0.13 0.54
CA ASP A 151 8.25 0.66 1.21
C ASP A 151 7.96 2.17 1.04
N ASN A 152 7.19 2.69 1.99
CA ASN A 152 6.71 4.07 1.95
C ASN A 152 7.82 5.11 2.16
N TYR A 153 8.88 4.74 2.88
CA TYR A 153 10.05 5.62 3.02
C TYR A 153 10.82 5.72 1.70
N LEU A 154 11.01 4.58 1.03
CA LEU A 154 11.62 4.53 -0.30
C LEU A 154 10.79 5.30 -1.35
N VAL A 155 9.44 5.31 -1.24
CA VAL A 155 8.59 6.16 -2.10
C VAL A 155 8.99 7.63 -1.97
N GLY A 156 9.08 8.13 -0.74
CA GLY A 156 9.51 9.51 -0.48
C GLY A 156 10.92 9.79 -1.00
N GLN A 157 11.87 8.88 -0.74
CA GLN A 157 13.24 9.01 -1.27
C GLN A 157 13.26 9.13 -2.80
N LYS A 158 12.54 8.25 -3.50
CA LYS A 158 12.44 8.30 -4.98
C LYS A 158 11.88 9.62 -5.50
N GLN A 159 10.91 10.21 -4.83
CA GLN A 159 10.38 11.54 -5.16
C GLN A 159 11.42 12.63 -4.95
N GLY A 160 12.12 12.61 -3.81
CA GLY A 160 13.22 13.55 -3.52
C GLY A 160 14.39 13.40 -4.50
N GLU A 161 14.82 12.18 -4.78
CA GLU A 161 15.90 11.88 -5.75
C GLU A 161 15.55 12.37 -7.15
N TYR A 162 14.28 12.19 -7.57
CA TYR A 162 13.81 12.68 -8.86
C TYR A 162 13.93 14.21 -8.96
N LEU A 163 13.62 14.95 -7.90
CA LEU A 163 13.82 16.40 -7.87
C LEU A 163 15.30 16.78 -7.90
N VAL A 164 16.15 16.08 -7.14
CA VAL A 164 17.60 16.33 -7.11
C VAL A 164 18.22 16.14 -8.49
N GLU A 165 17.81 15.10 -9.21
CA GLU A 165 18.31 14.78 -10.54
C GLU A 165 17.81 15.78 -11.60
N ASN A 166 16.50 16.04 -11.63
CA ASN A 166 15.89 16.80 -12.72
C ASN A 166 16.04 18.32 -12.56
N LEU A 167 16.33 18.83 -11.37
CA LEU A 167 16.77 20.22 -11.12
C LEU A 167 18.31 20.35 -11.14
N ASP A 168 19.04 19.25 -11.37
CA ASP A 168 20.49 19.19 -11.29
C ASP A 168 21.05 19.85 -10.01
N LEU A 169 20.42 19.54 -8.86
CA LEU A 169 20.74 20.21 -7.61
C LEU A 169 22.20 20.03 -7.15
N LYS A 170 22.90 19.02 -7.66
CA LYS A 170 24.31 18.80 -7.33
C LYS A 170 25.22 19.80 -8.02
N ASN A 171 24.87 20.26 -9.23
CA ASN A 171 25.76 21.08 -10.07
C ASN A 171 25.20 22.47 -10.37
N ALA A 172 23.89 22.64 -10.49
CA ALA A 172 23.28 23.94 -10.79
C ALA A 172 23.42 24.93 -9.65
N ASP A 173 23.50 26.22 -9.95
CA ASP A 173 23.71 27.26 -8.93
C ASP A 173 22.47 27.53 -8.07
N GLY A 174 21.26 27.38 -8.60
CA GLY A 174 20.00 27.76 -7.92
C GLY A 174 19.85 29.30 -7.71
N PRO A 175 18.98 29.77 -6.82
CA PRO A 175 17.99 28.98 -6.10
C PRO A 175 16.84 28.49 -7.00
N PHE A 176 16.24 27.35 -6.61
CA PHE A 176 15.02 26.82 -7.22
C PHE A 176 13.86 26.97 -6.24
N ASN A 177 12.71 27.41 -6.72
CA ASN A 177 11.50 27.59 -5.90
C ASN A 177 10.65 26.32 -5.95
N ILE A 178 10.34 25.78 -4.80
CA ILE A 178 9.54 24.57 -4.66
C ILE A 178 8.37 24.77 -3.68
N GLU A 179 7.36 23.92 -3.81
CA GLU A 179 6.32 23.73 -2.79
C GLU A 179 6.18 22.24 -2.44
N ILE A 180 5.66 21.97 -1.24
CA ILE A 180 5.55 20.61 -0.70
C ILE A 180 4.10 20.32 -0.33
N PHE A 181 3.58 19.19 -0.80
CA PHE A 181 2.25 18.68 -0.51
C PHE A 181 2.36 17.24 -0.03
N THR A 182 1.88 16.98 1.18
CA THR A 182 1.76 15.62 1.71
C THR A 182 0.31 15.28 2.04
N GLY A 183 0.06 14.10 2.60
CA GLY A 183 -1.26 13.52 2.71
C GLY A 183 -2.01 13.81 3.99
N ASP A 184 -2.96 12.93 4.29
CA ASP A 184 -3.85 13.03 5.45
C ASP A 184 -3.08 12.84 6.77
N PRO A 185 -3.29 13.74 7.77
CA PRO A 185 -2.61 13.63 9.06
C PRO A 185 -2.93 12.35 9.85
N GLY A 186 -4.08 11.72 9.61
CA GLY A 186 -4.48 10.46 10.25
C GLY A 186 -3.87 9.21 9.60
N ASP A 187 -3.17 9.38 8.47
CA ASP A 187 -2.46 8.31 7.79
C ASP A 187 -0.99 8.25 8.24
N ASN A 188 -0.62 7.19 8.96
CA ASN A 188 0.75 7.02 9.45
C ASN A 188 1.80 6.98 8.33
N ASN A 189 1.44 6.58 7.11
CA ASN A 189 2.36 6.54 5.97
C ASN A 189 2.93 7.92 5.61
N VAL A 190 2.20 8.99 5.91
CA VAL A 190 2.66 10.37 5.68
C VAL A 190 3.99 10.65 6.37
N ASN A 191 4.25 10.03 7.53
CA ASN A 191 5.54 10.16 8.22
C ASN A 191 6.69 9.61 7.38
N PHE A 192 6.46 8.50 6.71
CA PHE A 192 7.46 7.82 5.87
C PHE A 192 7.65 8.54 4.53
N PHE A 193 6.56 8.90 3.83
CA PHE A 193 6.65 9.64 2.58
C PHE A 193 7.38 10.97 2.76
N PHE A 194 6.93 11.76 3.75
CA PHE A 194 7.53 13.05 4.05
C PHE A 194 8.98 12.89 4.53
N GLY A 195 9.24 11.97 5.48
CA GLY A 195 10.58 11.72 6.01
C GLY A 195 11.55 11.30 4.92
N GLY A 196 11.19 10.32 4.09
CA GLY A 196 12.04 9.84 3.00
C GLY A 196 12.37 10.93 1.98
N ALA A 197 11.40 11.76 1.60
CA ALA A 197 11.65 12.89 0.69
C ALA A 197 12.54 13.96 1.33
N MET A 198 12.25 14.34 2.59
CA MET A 198 13.02 15.36 3.29
C MET A 198 14.46 14.92 3.56
N ASP A 199 14.73 13.66 3.86
CA ASP A 199 16.10 13.15 4.02
C ASP A 199 16.96 13.32 2.76
N VAL A 200 16.32 13.41 1.59
CA VAL A 200 17.01 13.67 0.31
C VAL A 200 17.15 15.17 0.03
N ILE A 201 16.11 15.98 0.30
CA ILE A 201 16.08 17.39 -0.16
C ILE A 201 16.39 18.40 0.94
N GLN A 202 16.39 18.04 2.23
CA GLN A 202 16.55 18.97 3.34
C GLN A 202 17.87 19.76 3.26
N GLU A 203 18.98 19.12 2.89
CA GLU A 203 20.27 19.79 2.74
C GLU A 203 20.24 20.95 1.72
N TYR A 204 19.45 20.79 0.65
CA TYR A 204 19.27 21.82 -0.36
C TYR A 204 18.36 22.96 0.11
N ILE A 205 17.39 22.67 0.97
CA ILE A 205 16.55 23.69 1.63
C ILE A 205 17.40 24.47 2.64
N ASP A 206 18.18 23.81 3.48
CA ASP A 206 19.02 24.41 4.50
C ASP A 206 20.13 25.30 3.89
N SER A 207 20.66 24.90 2.74
CA SER A 207 21.64 25.70 2.01
C SER A 207 21.03 26.87 1.22
N GLY A 208 19.71 26.94 1.11
CA GLY A 208 18.98 27.92 0.28
C GLY A 208 19.04 27.64 -1.22
N LYS A 209 19.51 26.48 -1.64
CA LYS A 209 19.49 26.06 -3.04
C LYS A 209 18.06 25.69 -3.49
N LEU A 210 17.26 25.09 -2.59
CA LEU A 210 15.81 24.97 -2.70
C LEU A 210 15.15 25.96 -1.76
N VAL A 211 14.17 26.72 -2.25
CA VAL A 211 13.43 27.71 -1.48
C VAL A 211 11.94 27.37 -1.53
N VAL A 212 11.36 27.03 -0.37
CA VAL A 212 9.92 26.89 -0.22
C VAL A 212 9.32 28.27 -0.02
N GLN A 213 8.75 28.84 -1.10
CA GLN A 213 8.32 30.25 -1.09
C GLN A 213 7.16 30.53 -0.16
N SER A 214 6.29 29.56 0.08
CA SER A 214 5.22 29.65 1.09
C SER A 214 5.75 29.64 2.52
N GLY A 215 6.99 29.16 2.73
CA GLY A 215 7.57 28.91 4.06
C GLY A 215 6.97 27.69 4.77
N GLN A 216 6.09 26.93 4.12
CA GLN A 216 5.45 25.73 4.67
C GLN A 216 6.37 24.52 4.49
N VAL A 217 7.20 24.26 5.48
CA VAL A 217 8.24 23.20 5.43
C VAL A 217 7.99 22.07 6.43
N LYS A 218 7.03 22.24 7.36
CA LYS A 218 6.70 21.20 8.32
C LYS A 218 5.63 20.29 7.75
N LYS A 219 5.68 19.02 8.12
CA LYS A 219 4.72 18.00 7.70
C LYS A 219 3.27 18.46 7.89
N GLU A 220 2.94 19.01 9.05
CA GLU A 220 1.59 19.48 9.39
C GLU A 220 1.13 20.68 8.52
N GLU A 221 2.07 21.52 8.09
CA GLU A 221 1.80 22.66 7.21
C GLU A 221 1.59 22.23 5.75
N CYS A 222 2.21 21.10 5.37
CA CYS A 222 2.13 20.53 4.04
C CYS A 222 0.98 19.53 3.87
N ALA A 223 0.28 19.20 4.97
CA ALA A 223 -0.75 18.16 4.99
C ALA A 223 -1.96 18.49 4.12
N THR A 224 -2.56 17.45 3.53
CA THR A 224 -3.79 17.51 2.73
C THR A 224 -4.80 16.54 3.31
N ALA A 225 -5.74 17.04 4.09
CA ALA A 225 -6.74 16.21 4.73
C ALA A 225 -7.56 15.40 3.71
N ASP A 226 -7.87 14.14 4.05
CA ASP A 226 -8.56 13.16 3.21
C ASP A 226 -7.81 12.82 1.90
N TRP A 227 -6.55 13.23 1.73
CA TRP A 227 -5.82 13.15 0.45
C TRP A 227 -6.58 13.84 -0.69
N SER A 228 -7.41 14.85 -0.38
CA SER A 228 -8.37 15.45 -1.29
C SER A 228 -7.72 16.33 -2.37
N THR A 229 -8.05 16.05 -3.62
CA THR A 229 -7.67 16.86 -4.79
C THR A 229 -8.13 18.31 -4.65
N GLU A 230 -9.37 18.54 -4.17
CA GLU A 230 -9.95 19.88 -4.02
C GLU A 230 -9.23 20.69 -2.95
N LYS A 231 -8.84 20.04 -1.82
CA LYS A 231 -8.10 20.70 -0.74
C LYS A 231 -6.67 21.03 -1.19
N ALA A 232 -6.02 20.13 -1.94
CA ALA A 232 -4.72 20.40 -2.55
C ALA A 232 -4.79 21.58 -3.54
N GLN A 233 -5.80 21.60 -4.41
CA GLN A 233 -6.03 22.69 -5.34
C GLN A 233 -6.24 24.03 -4.61
N ALA A 234 -7.13 24.08 -3.64
CA ALA A 234 -7.42 25.29 -2.87
C ALA A 234 -6.17 25.83 -2.14
N ARG A 235 -5.32 24.94 -1.59
CA ARG A 235 -4.07 25.33 -0.97
C ARG A 235 -3.07 25.86 -2.02
N MET A 236 -2.96 25.23 -3.18
CA MET A 236 -2.08 25.72 -4.25
C MET A 236 -2.55 27.05 -4.83
N ASP A 237 -3.86 27.26 -4.99
CA ASP A 237 -4.43 28.56 -5.41
C ASP A 237 -4.01 29.68 -4.46
N ALA A 238 -4.06 29.44 -3.14
CA ALA A 238 -3.62 30.39 -2.14
C ALA A 238 -2.11 30.65 -2.19
N ILE A 239 -1.30 29.61 -2.39
CA ILE A 239 0.16 29.72 -2.52
C ILE A 239 0.53 30.51 -3.77
N LEU A 240 -0.06 30.21 -4.93
CA LEU A 240 0.21 30.91 -6.19
C LEU A 240 -0.10 32.40 -6.06
N SER A 241 -1.28 32.74 -5.55
CA SER A 241 -1.69 34.14 -5.41
C SER A 241 -0.82 34.94 -4.45
N SER A 242 -0.29 34.30 -3.39
CA SER A 242 0.48 34.97 -2.35
C SER A 242 1.97 35.05 -2.64
N ASN A 243 2.54 34.06 -3.34
CA ASN A 243 3.97 33.86 -3.39
C ASN A 243 4.55 33.85 -4.82
N TYR A 244 3.74 33.65 -5.86
CA TYR A 244 4.21 33.41 -7.23
C TYR A 244 3.73 34.44 -8.27
N ALA A 245 3.30 35.62 -7.85
CA ALA A 245 2.90 36.68 -8.78
C ALA A 245 4.02 37.05 -9.80
N ASP A 246 5.27 37.09 -9.29
CA ASP A 246 6.44 37.50 -10.09
C ASP A 246 7.59 36.47 -10.00
N LYS A 247 7.31 35.28 -9.46
CA LYS A 247 8.33 34.24 -9.27
C LYS A 247 8.03 33.02 -10.10
N LYS A 248 9.11 32.36 -10.57
CA LYS A 248 9.02 31.04 -11.17
C LYS A 248 8.81 30.00 -10.07
N LEU A 249 7.93 29.03 -10.33
CA LEU A 249 7.83 27.78 -9.58
C LEU A 249 8.60 26.72 -10.36
N ASP A 250 9.61 26.11 -9.76
CA ASP A 250 10.46 25.13 -10.43
C ASP A 250 10.02 23.70 -10.18
N ALA A 251 9.50 23.39 -9.00
CA ALA A 251 8.97 22.06 -8.72
C ALA A 251 7.89 22.06 -7.62
N VAL A 252 7.08 21.01 -7.60
CA VAL A 252 6.17 20.69 -6.50
C VAL A 252 6.37 19.21 -6.12
N LEU A 253 6.79 19.00 -4.87
CA LEU A 253 6.82 17.69 -4.26
C LEU A 253 5.41 17.33 -3.80
N CYS A 254 4.75 16.42 -4.51
CA CYS A 254 3.45 15.87 -4.14
C CYS A 254 3.63 14.42 -3.73
N SER A 255 3.17 14.07 -2.52
CA SER A 255 3.32 12.70 -2.02
C SER A 255 2.48 11.67 -2.76
N ASN A 256 1.36 12.08 -3.41
CA ASN A 256 0.56 11.18 -4.25
C ASN A 256 -0.13 11.90 -5.41
N ASP A 257 -0.77 11.14 -6.26
CA ASP A 257 -1.40 11.60 -7.49
C ASP A 257 -2.66 12.44 -7.25
N SER A 258 -3.46 12.16 -6.22
CA SER A 258 -4.63 13.02 -5.93
C SER A 258 -4.22 14.43 -5.51
N THR A 259 -3.13 14.59 -4.73
CA THR A 259 -2.56 15.90 -4.41
C THR A 259 -1.92 16.56 -5.64
N ALA A 260 -1.20 15.78 -6.46
CA ALA A 260 -0.60 16.26 -7.71
C ALA A 260 -1.67 16.74 -8.71
N LEU A 261 -2.81 16.05 -8.79
CA LEU A 261 -3.94 16.46 -9.63
C LEU A 261 -4.51 17.81 -9.16
N GLY A 262 -4.66 18.02 -7.85
CA GLY A 262 -5.10 19.29 -7.30
C GLY A 262 -4.13 20.43 -7.62
N VAL A 263 -2.84 20.18 -7.48
CA VAL A 263 -1.77 21.13 -7.87
C VAL A 263 -1.85 21.45 -9.36
N THR A 264 -1.96 20.44 -10.23
CA THR A 264 -2.06 20.58 -11.67
C THR A 264 -3.28 21.43 -12.07
N ASN A 265 -4.46 21.15 -11.48
CA ASN A 265 -5.69 21.94 -11.72
C ASN A 265 -5.51 23.41 -11.33
N SER A 266 -4.85 23.69 -10.21
CA SER A 266 -4.55 25.05 -9.80
C SER A 266 -3.61 25.78 -10.75
N LEU A 267 -2.55 25.09 -11.19
CA LEU A 267 -1.58 25.65 -12.14
C LEU A 267 -2.23 25.97 -13.50
N GLU A 268 -3.10 25.10 -14.01
CA GLU A 268 -3.83 25.36 -15.26
C GLU A 268 -4.69 26.63 -15.21
N GLY A 269 -5.28 26.89 -14.05
CA GLY A 269 -6.15 28.06 -13.89
C GLY A 269 -5.43 29.34 -13.55
N ASN A 270 -4.29 29.28 -12.84
CA ASN A 270 -3.75 30.43 -12.12
C ASN A 270 -2.25 30.69 -12.34
N TYR A 271 -1.55 29.84 -13.11
CA TYR A 271 -0.11 29.97 -13.31
C TYR A 271 0.23 30.18 -14.80
N THR A 272 1.05 31.17 -15.11
CA THR A 272 1.43 31.54 -16.49
C THR A 272 2.91 31.36 -16.77
N GLY A 273 3.68 30.86 -15.80
CA GLY A 273 5.11 30.58 -15.94
C GLY A 273 5.39 29.28 -16.67
N GLU A 274 6.66 28.93 -16.76
CA GLU A 274 7.07 27.59 -17.22
C GLU A 274 6.52 26.52 -16.27
N TRP A 275 6.06 25.39 -16.85
CA TRP A 275 5.46 24.31 -16.06
C TRP A 275 6.50 23.66 -15.13
N PRO A 276 6.20 23.50 -13.84
CA PRO A 276 7.16 22.94 -12.87
C PRO A 276 7.27 21.42 -12.98
N ILE A 277 8.34 20.87 -12.39
CA ILE A 277 8.41 19.44 -12.10
C ILE A 277 7.37 19.09 -11.05
N ILE A 278 6.56 18.05 -11.27
CA ILE A 278 5.54 17.59 -10.33
C ILE A 278 5.75 16.10 -10.06
N THR A 279 5.94 15.73 -8.79
CA THR A 279 6.00 14.33 -8.38
C THR A 279 4.59 13.80 -8.06
N GLY A 280 4.46 12.47 -7.97
CA GLY A 280 3.23 11.80 -7.58
C GLY A 280 3.50 10.37 -7.12
N GLN A 281 2.44 9.63 -6.81
CA GLN A 281 2.43 8.24 -6.42
C GLN A 281 1.05 7.65 -6.74
N ASP A 282 0.99 6.38 -7.08
CA ASP A 282 -0.16 5.52 -7.37
C ASP A 282 -0.43 5.31 -8.88
N CYS A 283 0.10 6.14 -9.77
CA CYS A 283 -0.12 6.08 -11.22
C CYS A 283 -1.60 6.11 -11.60
N ASP A 284 -2.39 7.00 -10.99
CA ASP A 284 -3.81 7.17 -11.31
C ASP A 284 -3.99 7.59 -12.78
N VAL A 285 -5.05 7.10 -13.43
CA VAL A 285 -5.30 7.33 -14.87
C VAL A 285 -5.29 8.82 -15.24
N ALA A 286 -5.88 9.69 -14.42
CA ALA A 286 -5.89 11.13 -14.67
C ALA A 286 -4.47 11.73 -14.67
N ASN A 287 -3.65 11.26 -13.73
CA ASN A 287 -2.27 11.71 -13.56
C ASN A 287 -1.35 11.15 -14.65
N MET A 288 -1.57 9.90 -15.06
CA MET A 288 -0.86 9.34 -16.21
C MET A 288 -1.17 10.11 -17.49
N LYS A 289 -2.44 10.52 -17.72
CA LYS A 289 -2.80 11.41 -18.84
C LYS A 289 -2.10 12.77 -18.74
N ASN A 290 -2.01 13.34 -17.55
CA ASN A 290 -1.25 14.57 -17.30
C ASN A 290 0.24 14.37 -17.60
N MET A 291 0.81 13.23 -17.23
CA MET A 291 2.22 12.91 -17.54
C MET A 291 2.47 12.83 -19.04
N LEU A 292 1.55 12.22 -19.81
CA LEU A 292 1.68 12.09 -21.26
C LEU A 292 1.55 13.42 -22.03
N ILE A 293 1.13 14.48 -21.36
CA ILE A 293 1.07 15.85 -21.92
C ILE A 293 1.97 16.83 -21.15
N ASP A 294 3.01 16.31 -20.48
CA ASP A 294 4.05 17.05 -19.74
C ASP A 294 3.51 17.91 -18.59
N LYS A 295 2.38 17.53 -17.98
CA LYS A 295 1.80 18.24 -16.80
C LYS A 295 2.08 17.56 -15.46
N GLN A 296 2.61 16.35 -15.46
CA GLN A 296 3.20 15.68 -14.31
C GLN A 296 4.47 14.98 -14.77
N SER A 297 5.49 14.98 -13.94
CA SER A 297 6.82 14.54 -14.38
C SER A 297 7.09 13.07 -14.04
N MET A 298 6.56 12.59 -12.94
CA MET A 298 6.72 11.21 -12.50
C MET A 298 5.57 10.81 -11.57
N SER A 299 5.35 9.50 -11.43
CA SER A 299 4.55 8.92 -10.37
C SER A 299 5.23 7.64 -9.86
N VAL A 300 5.18 7.39 -8.55
CA VAL A 300 5.70 6.15 -7.99
C VAL A 300 4.61 5.09 -8.05
N PHE A 301 4.82 4.10 -8.89
CA PHE A 301 3.89 2.99 -9.09
C PHE A 301 3.93 2.01 -7.92
N LYS A 302 2.77 1.76 -7.38
CA LYS A 302 2.48 0.74 -6.39
C LYS A 302 1.48 -0.25 -7.00
N ASP A 303 1.96 -1.41 -7.44
CA ASP A 303 1.11 -2.43 -8.09
C ASP A 303 0.16 -3.08 -7.08
N THR A 304 -1.08 -2.60 -7.04
CA THR A 304 -2.12 -3.07 -6.11
C THR A 304 -2.43 -4.56 -6.27
N ARG A 305 -2.14 -5.14 -7.44
CA ARG A 305 -2.30 -6.59 -7.69
C ARG A 305 -1.29 -7.40 -6.89
N LYS A 306 -0.04 -6.89 -6.78
CA LYS A 306 1.05 -7.53 -6.02
C LYS A 306 0.82 -7.42 -4.52
N LEU A 307 0.35 -6.26 -4.04
CA LEU A 307 0.02 -6.09 -2.64
C LEU A 307 -1.14 -7.00 -2.23
N ALA A 308 -2.19 -7.09 -3.07
CA ALA A 308 -3.30 -8.01 -2.85
C ALA A 308 -2.83 -9.49 -2.87
N GLU A 309 -1.99 -9.88 -3.84
CA GLU A 309 -1.42 -11.25 -3.91
C GLU A 309 -0.65 -11.61 -2.64
N GLN A 310 0.20 -10.70 -2.17
CA GLN A 310 0.96 -10.95 -0.95
C GLN A 310 0.06 -11.03 0.27
N THR A 311 -0.93 -10.14 0.37
CA THR A 311 -1.89 -10.19 1.48
C THR A 311 -2.70 -11.49 1.48
N VAL A 312 -3.12 -11.99 0.31
CA VAL A 312 -3.80 -13.29 0.21
C VAL A 312 -2.91 -14.43 0.69
N LYS A 313 -1.60 -14.42 0.37
CA LYS A 313 -0.65 -15.41 0.92
C LYS A 313 -0.56 -15.31 2.45
N MET A 314 -0.61 -14.10 3.00
CA MET A 314 -0.64 -13.91 4.47
C MET A 314 -1.95 -14.46 5.06
N VAL A 315 -3.10 -14.19 4.42
CA VAL A 315 -4.39 -14.77 4.83
C VAL A 315 -4.34 -16.29 4.81
N ASP A 316 -3.83 -16.91 3.74
CA ASP A 316 -3.71 -18.36 3.61
C ASP A 316 -2.84 -18.95 4.74
N ALA A 317 -1.70 -18.33 5.05
CA ALA A 317 -0.81 -18.79 6.13
C ALA A 317 -1.52 -18.70 7.50
N ILE A 318 -2.09 -17.54 7.83
CA ILE A 318 -2.78 -17.33 9.12
C ILE A 318 -3.96 -18.29 9.28
N MET A 319 -4.81 -18.43 8.26
CA MET A 319 -5.97 -19.31 8.30
C MET A 319 -5.60 -20.80 8.37
N SER A 320 -4.39 -21.16 7.94
CA SER A 320 -3.81 -22.49 8.09
C SER A 320 -3.07 -22.70 9.40
N GLY A 321 -2.96 -21.66 10.26
CA GLY A 321 -2.22 -21.69 11.52
C GLY A 321 -0.69 -21.67 11.32
N GLU A 322 -0.23 -21.15 10.18
CA GLU A 322 1.18 -20.93 9.85
C GLU A 322 1.55 -19.45 10.03
N GLU A 323 2.85 -19.16 10.19
CA GLU A 323 3.33 -17.78 10.22
C GLU A 323 3.33 -17.20 8.80
N ALA A 324 2.85 -15.96 8.65
CA ALA A 324 2.87 -15.26 7.38
C ALA A 324 4.29 -14.82 7.01
N GLU A 325 4.60 -14.81 5.70
CA GLU A 325 5.87 -14.31 5.19
C GLU A 325 5.97 -12.79 5.41
N THR A 326 7.12 -12.36 5.96
CA THR A 326 7.45 -10.96 6.17
C THR A 326 8.90 -10.70 5.78
N ASN A 327 9.22 -9.45 5.42
CA ASN A 327 10.59 -9.04 5.05
C ASN A 327 11.08 -7.82 5.85
N ASP A 328 10.26 -7.30 6.78
CA ASP A 328 10.63 -6.27 7.75
C ASP A 328 10.02 -6.60 9.13
N THR A 329 10.88 -6.64 10.15
CA THR A 329 10.51 -6.91 11.55
C THR A 329 11.12 -5.88 12.51
N GLU A 330 11.50 -4.70 12.00
CA GLU A 330 12.23 -3.69 12.77
C GLU A 330 11.64 -2.28 12.63
N SER A 331 11.02 -1.94 11.49
CA SER A 331 10.74 -0.54 11.12
C SER A 331 9.37 -0.02 11.55
N TYR A 332 8.38 -0.89 11.69
CA TYR A 332 6.98 -0.47 11.85
C TYR A 332 6.45 -0.73 13.26
N ASP A 333 6.67 0.24 14.16
CA ASP A 333 6.09 0.25 15.51
C ASP A 333 4.71 0.92 15.47
N ASN A 334 3.68 0.17 15.89
CA ASN A 334 2.31 0.69 15.94
C ASN A 334 1.93 1.28 17.32
N GLY A 335 2.91 1.47 18.22
CA GLY A 335 2.69 1.97 19.58
C GLY A 335 2.43 0.86 20.61
N THR A 336 2.19 -0.38 20.18
CA THR A 336 2.11 -1.57 21.07
C THR A 336 3.33 -2.49 20.89
N GLY A 337 4.09 -2.28 19.82
CA GLY A 337 5.28 -3.03 19.44
C GLY A 337 5.53 -3.01 17.94
N ILE A 338 6.60 -3.67 17.53
CA ILE A 338 6.93 -3.84 16.12
C ILE A 338 5.96 -4.84 15.49
N ILE A 339 5.32 -4.44 14.40
CA ILE A 339 4.42 -5.30 13.62
C ILE A 339 5.21 -5.95 12.48
N PRO A 340 5.27 -7.29 12.42
CA PRO A 340 5.89 -7.99 11.30
C PRO A 340 5.25 -7.57 9.97
N THR A 341 6.06 -7.09 9.04
CA THR A 341 5.60 -6.39 7.85
C THR A 341 6.12 -7.06 6.58
N TYR A 342 5.31 -7.07 5.53
CA TYR A 342 5.77 -7.33 4.17
C TYR A 342 5.74 -6.05 3.35
N LEU A 343 6.90 -5.65 2.85
CA LEU A 343 7.10 -4.48 2.01
C LEU A 343 7.19 -4.91 0.53
N CYS A 344 6.25 -4.42 -0.27
CA CYS A 344 6.35 -4.50 -1.72
C CYS A 344 7.24 -3.37 -2.26
N ASP A 345 7.98 -3.63 -3.35
CA ASP A 345 8.86 -2.65 -3.97
C ASP A 345 8.07 -1.61 -4.80
N PRO A 346 8.23 -0.31 -4.52
CA PRO A 346 7.68 0.75 -5.37
C PRO A 346 8.61 1.04 -6.56
N THR A 347 8.04 1.44 -7.71
CA THR A 347 8.79 1.73 -8.93
C THR A 347 8.47 3.11 -9.49
N VAL A 348 9.49 3.90 -9.86
CA VAL A 348 9.27 5.19 -10.53
C VAL A 348 8.78 4.96 -11.95
N VAL A 349 7.69 5.64 -12.31
CA VAL A 349 7.14 5.69 -13.66
C VAL A 349 7.24 7.11 -14.20
N THR A 350 7.69 7.20 -15.44
CA THR A 350 7.80 8.42 -16.24
C THR A 350 7.30 8.14 -17.66
N THR A 351 7.34 9.15 -18.53
CA THR A 351 7.04 8.96 -19.96
C THR A 351 7.98 7.99 -20.68
N GLU A 352 9.12 7.65 -20.08
CA GLU A 352 10.11 6.76 -20.68
C GLU A 352 9.78 5.27 -20.49
N ASN A 353 9.06 4.92 -19.40
CA ASN A 353 8.82 3.52 -19.02
C ASN A 353 7.36 3.15 -18.72
N TYR A 354 6.41 4.09 -18.85
CA TYR A 354 5.00 3.83 -18.53
C TYR A 354 4.39 2.71 -19.38
N GLU A 355 4.82 2.56 -20.65
CA GLU A 355 4.32 1.49 -21.52
C GLU A 355 4.68 0.12 -20.94
N GLU A 356 5.96 -0.11 -20.59
CA GLU A 356 6.43 -1.35 -19.98
C GLU A 356 5.76 -1.61 -18.63
N MET A 357 5.75 -0.58 -17.76
CA MET A 357 5.33 -0.72 -16.38
C MET A 357 3.82 -0.85 -16.22
N LEU A 358 3.02 -0.18 -17.03
CA LEU A 358 1.58 -0.09 -16.86
C LEU A 358 0.80 -0.82 -17.95
N ILE A 359 1.24 -0.75 -19.23
CA ILE A 359 0.50 -1.33 -20.36
C ILE A 359 0.91 -2.79 -20.58
N ASP A 360 2.20 -3.06 -20.79
CA ASP A 360 2.71 -4.39 -21.06
C ASP A 360 2.54 -5.32 -19.86
N SER A 361 2.60 -4.76 -18.65
CA SER A 361 2.28 -5.49 -17.41
C SER A 361 0.79 -5.86 -17.27
N GLY A 362 -0.08 -5.26 -18.10
CA GLY A 362 -1.53 -5.44 -18.04
C GLY A 362 -2.20 -4.76 -16.84
N TYR A 363 -1.58 -3.73 -16.24
CA TYR A 363 -2.19 -2.93 -15.17
C TYR A 363 -3.27 -2.01 -15.74
N TYR A 364 -2.95 -1.33 -16.85
CA TYR A 364 -3.88 -0.56 -17.65
C TYR A 364 -3.87 -1.04 -19.11
N THR A 365 -4.94 -0.74 -19.81
CA THR A 365 -4.98 -0.82 -21.28
C THR A 365 -4.50 0.50 -21.87
N ALA A 366 -3.94 0.46 -23.10
CA ALA A 366 -3.54 1.68 -23.79
C ALA A 366 -4.71 2.66 -24.03
N ASP A 367 -5.95 2.15 -24.09
CA ASP A 367 -7.15 2.99 -24.30
C ASP A 367 -7.55 3.76 -23.04
N GLU A 368 -7.27 3.24 -21.84
CA GLU A 368 -7.53 3.94 -20.58
C GLU A 368 -6.63 5.16 -20.39
N LEU A 369 -5.43 5.14 -20.97
CA LEU A 369 -4.44 6.22 -20.87
C LEU A 369 -4.48 7.24 -22.05
N LYS A 370 -5.42 7.10 -22.99
CA LYS A 370 -5.64 8.06 -24.08
C LYS A 370 -6.48 9.26 -23.69
#